data_7d794518fdedb2baa4f60e75c08a22ab
#
_entry.id   7d794518fdedb2baa4f60e75c08a22ab
#
_cell.length_a   1.000
_cell.length_b   1.000
_cell.length_c   1.000
_cell.angle_alpha   90.00
_cell.angle_beta   90.00
_cell.angle_gamma   90.00
#
_symmetry.space_group_name_H-M   'P 1'
#
loop_
_entity.id
_entity.type
_entity.pdbx_description
1 polymer ?
#
loop_
_entity_poly.entity_id
_entity_poly.type
_entity_poly.pdbx_seq_one_letter_code
_entity_poly.pdbx_strand_id
1 'polypeptide(L)'
;MGNIAAHAEPTVVRQVLPHWSITIPAAFAETIVEKDGYWHAWDAQRSVSLTSLLITDRRGRPVTSRRILKRFPTEPGDRVAMPPDLDGWAVGSAQQEPARASRAISGLIAMHGRVLIATVTAEDLAWAAGVWQSIRADPHSSED
;
A
#
# COMPACT_ATOMS: atom_id res chain seq x y z
N MET A 1 6.24 -21.64 -26.44
CA MET A 1 6.01 -20.94 -26.30
C MET A 1 5.02 -20.74 -25.40
N GLY A 2 4.16 -20.92 -25.21
CA GLY A 2 3.18 -20.67 -24.28
C GLY A 2 3.48 -20.80 -22.85
N ASN A 3 4.64 -20.85 -22.51
CA ASN A 3 4.93 -21.01 -21.13
C ASN A 3 5.00 -19.71 -20.39
N ILE A 4 4.44 -18.67 -20.93
CA ILE A 4 4.33 -17.43 -20.20
C ILE A 4 3.62 -17.67 -18.87
N ALA A 5 2.58 -18.48 -18.85
CA ALA A 5 1.87 -18.77 -17.63
C ALA A 5 2.77 -19.45 -16.59
N ALA A 6 3.79 -20.16 -17.03
CA ALA A 6 4.69 -20.82 -16.10
C ALA A 6 5.58 -19.85 -15.36
N HIS A 7 5.68 -18.61 -15.83
CA HIS A 7 6.50 -17.62 -15.16
C HIS A 7 5.70 -16.75 -14.20
N ALA A 8 4.39 -16.91 -14.15
CA ALA A 8 3.60 -16.16 -13.20
C ALA A 8 3.90 -16.71 -11.80
N GLU A 9 4.34 -15.84 -10.93
CA GLU A 9 4.61 -16.28 -9.57
C GLU A 9 3.31 -16.43 -8.79
N PRO A 10 3.26 -17.39 -7.89
CA PRO A 10 2.08 -17.55 -7.05
C PRO A 10 1.88 -16.33 -6.17
N THR A 11 0.63 -15.90 -6.02
CA THR A 11 0.28 -14.79 -5.16
C THR A 11 -0.74 -15.23 -4.14
N VAL A 12 -0.81 -14.49 -3.03
CA VAL A 12 -1.80 -14.71 -1.99
C VAL A 12 -2.40 -13.38 -1.58
N VAL A 13 -3.65 -13.42 -1.14
CA VAL A 13 -4.30 -12.27 -0.55
C VAL A 13 -4.06 -12.34 0.95
N ARG A 14 -3.50 -11.28 1.52
CA ARG A 14 -3.25 -11.19 2.96
C ARG A 14 -4.14 -10.14 3.59
N GLN A 15 -4.80 -10.50 4.66
CA GLN A 15 -5.40 -9.53 5.56
C GLN A 15 -4.27 -9.02 6.43
N VAL A 16 -3.82 -7.81 6.21
CA VAL A 16 -2.55 -7.38 6.78
C VAL A 16 -2.69 -6.54 8.04
N LEU A 17 -3.67 -5.75 8.13
CA LEU A 17 -3.99 -4.94 9.30
C LEU A 17 -5.50 -5.05 9.44
N PRO A 18 -6.08 -4.73 10.57
CA PRO A 18 -7.50 -5.06 10.79
C PRO A 18 -8.46 -4.66 9.68
N HIS A 19 -8.12 -3.64 8.90
CA HIS A 19 -9.07 -3.10 7.93
C HIS A 19 -8.61 -3.20 6.48
N TRP A 20 -7.52 -3.90 6.21
CA TRP A 20 -6.89 -3.86 4.89
C TRP A 20 -6.48 -5.23 4.42
N SER A 21 -6.52 -5.42 3.11
CA SER A 21 -5.93 -6.60 2.49
C SER A 21 -5.12 -6.19 1.27
N ILE A 22 -4.20 -7.05 0.86
CA ILE A 22 -3.32 -6.79 -0.26
C ILE A 22 -2.91 -8.13 -0.88
N THR A 23 -2.65 -8.14 -2.18
CA THR A 23 -2.20 -9.34 -2.88
C THR A 23 -0.69 -9.23 -3.10
N ILE A 24 0.05 -10.20 -2.59
CA ILE A 24 1.52 -10.22 -2.67
C ILE A 24 1.98 -11.59 -3.12
N PRO A 25 3.25 -11.71 -3.56
CA PRO A 25 3.82 -13.03 -3.84
C PRO A 25 3.79 -13.92 -2.62
N ALA A 26 3.41 -15.17 -2.82
CA ALA A 26 3.28 -16.12 -1.72
C ALA A 26 4.60 -16.36 -1.00
N ALA A 27 5.72 -16.17 -1.68
CA ALA A 27 7.04 -16.43 -1.13
C ALA A 27 7.62 -15.28 -0.30
N PHE A 28 6.93 -14.14 -0.22
CA PHE A 28 7.43 -13.01 0.55
C PHE A 28 7.53 -13.37 2.03
N ALA A 29 8.60 -12.91 2.68
CA ALA A 29 8.68 -12.89 4.12
C ALA A 29 7.81 -11.75 4.65
N GLU A 30 7.29 -11.87 5.86
CA GLU A 30 6.39 -10.87 6.43
C GLU A 30 6.74 -10.59 7.89
N THR A 31 6.51 -9.36 8.29
CA THR A 31 6.62 -8.94 9.68
C THR A 31 5.46 -7.99 9.98
N ILE A 32 4.91 -8.07 11.17
CA ILE A 32 3.82 -7.20 11.57
C ILE A 32 4.06 -6.69 12.98
N VAL A 33 3.84 -5.39 13.20
CA VAL A 33 3.87 -4.79 14.53
C VAL A 33 2.49 -4.16 14.74
N GLU A 34 1.59 -4.96 15.30
CA GLU A 34 0.18 -4.59 15.38
C GLU A 34 -0.05 -3.31 16.20
N LYS A 35 0.66 -3.15 17.29
CA LYS A 35 0.47 -1.99 18.15
C LYS A 35 0.85 -0.69 17.44
N ASP A 36 1.72 -0.77 16.44
CA ASP A 36 2.15 0.40 15.68
C ASP A 36 1.41 0.52 14.36
N GLY A 37 0.51 -0.42 14.06
CA GLY A 37 -0.22 -0.40 12.80
C GLY A 37 0.67 -0.60 11.59
N TYR A 38 1.74 -1.36 11.72
CA TYR A 38 2.76 -1.51 10.71
C TYR A 38 2.86 -2.95 10.21
N TRP A 39 2.96 -3.11 8.89
CA TRP A 39 3.17 -4.41 8.25
C TRP A 39 4.19 -4.24 7.13
N HIS A 40 5.07 -5.22 6.98
CA HIS A 40 6.13 -5.17 5.98
C HIS A 40 6.31 -6.57 5.40
N ALA A 41 6.44 -6.65 4.08
CA ALA A 41 6.71 -7.91 3.38
C ALA A 41 7.78 -7.67 2.34
N TRP A 42 8.60 -8.67 2.07
CA TRP A 42 9.73 -8.47 1.18
C TRP A 42 10.30 -9.78 0.63
N ASP A 43 11.07 -9.65 -0.45
CA ASP A 43 12.01 -10.69 -0.88
C ASP A 43 13.36 -9.99 -1.14
N ALA A 44 14.27 -10.65 -1.83
CA ALA A 44 15.62 -10.11 -2.05
C ALA A 44 15.61 -8.85 -2.91
N GLN A 45 14.54 -8.60 -3.66
CA GLN A 45 14.52 -7.53 -4.66
C GLN A 45 13.36 -6.57 -4.53
N ARG A 46 12.34 -6.91 -3.75
CA ARG A 46 11.09 -6.14 -3.72
C ARG A 46 10.60 -6.01 -2.28
N SER A 47 9.88 -4.96 -2.00
CA SER A 47 9.32 -4.79 -0.65
C SER A 47 8.01 -4.02 -0.70
N VAL A 48 7.20 -4.25 0.32
CA VAL A 48 5.94 -3.55 0.53
C VAL A 48 5.86 -3.20 2.01
N SER A 49 5.58 -1.94 2.31
CA SER A 49 5.37 -1.49 3.68
C SER A 49 4.04 -0.79 3.78
N LEU A 50 3.27 -1.12 4.80
CA LEU A 50 1.98 -0.48 5.06
C LEU A 50 1.94 0.00 6.50
N THR A 51 1.44 1.22 6.69
CA THR A 51 1.21 1.78 8.02
C THR A 51 -0.22 2.27 8.08
N SER A 52 -0.99 1.80 9.04
CA SER A 52 -2.38 2.20 9.22
C SER A 52 -2.50 3.03 10.49
N LEU A 53 -3.11 4.20 10.37
CA LEU A 53 -3.25 5.14 11.47
C LEU A 53 -4.71 5.52 11.65
N LEU A 54 -5.11 5.72 12.91
CA LEU A 54 -6.40 6.31 13.22
C LEU A 54 -6.23 7.81 13.32
N ILE A 55 -7.13 8.55 12.70
CA ILE A 55 -7.09 10.00 12.70
C ILE A 55 -8.37 10.51 13.34
N THR A 56 -8.24 11.12 14.52
CA THR A 56 -9.38 11.67 15.25
C THR A 56 -9.17 13.14 15.50
N ASP A 57 -10.28 13.86 15.72
CA ASP A 57 -10.22 15.26 16.08
C ASP A 57 -10.01 15.39 17.61
N ARG A 58 -10.02 16.62 18.10
CA ARG A 58 -9.79 16.88 19.53
C ARG A 58 -10.82 16.25 20.45
N ARG A 59 -11.99 15.94 19.91
CA ARG A 59 -13.06 15.30 20.67
C ARG A 59 -13.08 13.79 20.52
N GLY A 60 -12.07 13.24 19.87
CA GLY A 60 -11.98 11.79 19.64
C GLY A 60 -12.87 11.29 18.51
N ARG A 61 -13.42 12.18 17.69
CA ARG A 61 -14.27 11.75 16.56
C ARG A 61 -13.44 11.51 15.32
N PRO A 62 -13.84 10.54 14.50
CA PRO A 62 -13.10 10.26 13.26
C PRO A 62 -13.08 11.47 12.34
N VAL A 63 -11.92 11.77 11.77
CA VAL A 63 -11.76 12.84 10.77
C VAL A 63 -12.19 12.30 9.42
N THR A 64 -12.91 13.10 8.64
CA THR A 64 -13.36 12.64 7.32
C THR A 64 -12.21 12.45 6.36
N SER A 65 -12.38 11.57 5.38
CA SER A 65 -11.34 11.34 4.36
C SER A 65 -10.96 12.63 3.66
N ARG A 66 -11.92 13.48 3.37
CA ARG A 66 -11.69 14.75 2.70
C ARG A 66 -10.73 15.64 3.49
N ARG A 67 -10.91 15.72 4.82
CA ARG A 67 -10.04 16.53 5.67
C ARG A 67 -8.66 15.90 5.78
N ILE A 68 -8.60 14.58 5.83
CA ILE A 68 -7.31 13.88 5.86
C ILE A 68 -6.53 14.22 4.59
N LEU A 69 -7.16 14.15 3.43
CA LEU A 69 -6.47 14.42 2.18
C LEU A 69 -6.01 15.87 2.06
N LYS A 70 -6.67 16.80 2.72
CA LYS A 70 -6.17 18.17 2.76
C LYS A 70 -4.89 18.31 3.55
N ARG A 71 -4.71 17.49 4.58
CA ARG A 71 -3.50 17.53 5.41
C ARG A 71 -2.34 16.77 4.78
N PHE A 72 -2.63 15.83 3.90
CA PHE A 72 -1.61 15.00 3.25
C PHE A 72 -1.73 15.16 1.75
N PRO A 73 -1.30 16.31 1.23
CA PRO A 73 -1.45 16.57 -0.22
C PRO A 73 -0.55 15.66 -1.03
N THR A 74 -0.95 15.47 -2.29
CA THR A 74 -0.20 14.63 -3.23
C THR A 74 1.25 15.05 -3.31
N GLU A 75 2.14 14.08 -3.17
CA GLU A 75 3.56 14.34 -3.32
C GLU A 75 3.94 14.48 -4.79
N PRO A 76 5.11 15.08 -5.09
CA PRO A 76 5.61 15.14 -6.46
C PRO A 76 5.94 13.75 -6.98
N GLY A 77 5.75 13.55 -8.27
CA GLY A 77 6.06 12.28 -8.93
C GLY A 77 5.03 11.95 -9.98
N ASP A 78 5.22 10.83 -10.65
CA ASP A 78 4.29 10.38 -11.67
C ASP A 78 3.08 9.75 -11.02
N ARG A 79 1.89 10.22 -11.40
CA ARG A 79 0.66 9.71 -10.81
C ARG A 79 0.44 8.24 -11.13
N VAL A 80 0.02 7.48 -10.13
CA VAL A 80 -0.32 6.08 -10.28
C VAL A 80 -1.79 5.91 -9.92
N ALA A 81 -2.48 5.05 -10.68
CA ALA A 81 -3.91 4.84 -10.47
C ALA A 81 -4.17 4.26 -9.09
N MET A 82 -5.28 4.69 -8.48
CA MET A 82 -5.68 4.22 -7.16
C MET A 82 -6.29 2.83 -7.22
N PRO A 83 -6.25 2.09 -6.10
CA PRO A 83 -7.07 0.89 -5.99
C PRO A 83 -8.55 1.25 -6.18
N PRO A 84 -9.37 0.32 -6.69
CA PRO A 84 -10.78 0.62 -6.94
C PRO A 84 -11.52 1.09 -5.69
N ASP A 85 -12.34 2.10 -5.86
CA ASP A 85 -13.25 2.62 -4.83
C ASP A 85 -12.57 3.19 -3.59
N LEU A 86 -11.29 3.52 -3.68
CA LEU A 86 -10.56 4.12 -2.56
C LEU A 86 -10.08 5.51 -2.94
N ASP A 87 -10.13 6.42 -1.98
CA ASP A 87 -9.72 7.81 -2.16
C ASP A 87 -8.31 8.01 -1.64
N GLY A 88 -7.53 8.80 -2.36
CA GLY A 88 -6.18 9.08 -1.95
C GLY A 88 -5.32 9.48 -3.13
N TRP A 89 -4.04 9.19 -3.03
CA TRP A 89 -3.12 9.46 -4.12
C TRP A 89 -1.97 8.46 -4.08
N ALA A 90 -1.32 8.30 -5.22
CA ALA A 90 -0.10 7.52 -5.31
C ALA A 90 0.78 8.11 -6.40
N VAL A 91 2.08 8.09 -6.16
CA VAL A 91 3.07 8.59 -7.10
C VAL A 91 4.20 7.59 -7.21
N GLY A 92 4.73 7.45 -8.41
CA GLY A 92 5.90 6.63 -8.66
C GLY A 92 7.12 7.51 -8.81
N SER A 93 8.26 7.02 -8.30
CA SER A 93 9.51 7.74 -8.44
C SER A 93 10.64 6.74 -8.56
N ALA A 94 11.70 7.17 -9.24
CA ALA A 94 12.92 6.39 -9.30
C ALA A 94 13.73 6.68 -8.06
N GLN A 95 14.20 5.64 -7.40
CA GLN A 95 15.13 5.78 -6.30
C GLN A 95 16.51 5.41 -6.82
N GLN A 96 17.44 6.30 -6.62
CA GLN A 96 18.80 6.05 -7.08
C GLN A 96 19.64 5.54 -5.92
N GLU A 97 20.07 4.32 -6.07
CA GLU A 97 20.99 3.72 -5.13
C GLU A 97 22.28 3.39 -5.84
N PRO A 98 23.42 3.43 -5.15
CA PRO A 98 24.69 3.21 -5.83
C PRO A 98 24.79 1.87 -6.54
N ALA A 99 24.13 0.84 -6.02
CA ALA A 99 24.31 -0.51 -6.54
C ALA A 99 23.22 -0.96 -7.48
N ARG A 100 22.06 -0.31 -7.51
CA ARG A 100 20.98 -0.69 -8.41
C ARG A 100 19.94 0.40 -8.50
N ALA A 101 19.29 0.44 -9.64
CA ALA A 101 18.15 1.31 -9.83
C ALA A 101 16.92 0.61 -9.28
N SER A 102 16.16 1.30 -8.47
CA SER A 102 14.88 0.80 -8.00
C SER A 102 13.83 1.88 -8.16
N ARG A 103 12.58 1.47 -8.15
CA ARG A 103 11.46 2.38 -8.26
C ARG A 103 10.55 2.17 -7.09
N ALA A 104 9.93 3.23 -6.64
CA ALA A 104 9.03 3.16 -5.51
C ALA A 104 7.70 3.80 -5.87
N ILE A 105 6.63 3.21 -5.37
CA ILE A 105 5.33 3.84 -5.35
C ILE A 105 5.07 4.21 -3.91
N SER A 106 4.80 5.49 -3.68
CA SER A 106 4.37 6.00 -2.39
C SER A 106 2.92 6.39 -2.51
N GLY A 107 2.09 5.90 -1.61
CA GLY A 107 0.67 6.17 -1.71
C GLY A 107 0.03 6.36 -0.35
N LEU A 108 -1.13 7.01 -0.40
CA LEU A 108 -1.91 7.28 0.79
C LEU A 108 -3.37 7.04 0.45
N ILE A 109 -4.04 6.25 1.28
CA ILE A 109 -5.47 5.99 1.14
C ILE A 109 -6.15 6.55 2.39
N ALA A 110 -7.15 7.40 2.18
CA ALA A 110 -7.88 8.02 3.28
C ALA A 110 -9.29 7.47 3.34
N MET A 111 -9.70 7.08 4.55
CA MET A 111 -11.05 6.67 4.84
C MET A 111 -11.55 7.49 6.02
N HIS A 112 -12.78 7.29 6.41
CA HIS A 112 -13.34 8.00 7.55
C HIS A 112 -12.59 7.59 8.82
N GLY A 113 -11.82 8.52 9.36
CA GLY A 113 -11.06 8.29 10.59
C GLY A 113 -9.82 7.43 10.45
N ARG A 114 -9.40 7.13 9.23
CA ARG A 114 -8.32 6.16 9.06
C ARG A 114 -7.51 6.47 7.80
N VAL A 115 -6.22 6.24 7.88
CA VAL A 115 -5.34 6.45 6.74
C VAL A 115 -4.40 5.25 6.62
N LEU A 116 -4.14 4.84 5.39
CA LEU A 116 -3.13 3.84 5.10
C LEU A 116 -2.03 4.49 4.28
N ILE A 117 -0.80 4.36 4.74
CA ILE A 117 0.37 4.86 4.04
C ILE A 117 1.12 3.65 3.51
N ALA A 118 1.41 3.66 2.21
CA ALA A 118 2.01 2.51 1.55
C ALA A 118 3.26 2.90 0.78
N THR A 119 4.25 2.03 0.80
CA THR A 119 5.43 2.14 -0.05
C THR A 119 5.69 0.78 -0.67
N VAL A 120 5.75 0.73 -2.00
CA VAL A 120 6.06 -0.50 -2.74
C VAL A 120 7.32 -0.24 -3.55
N THR A 121 8.36 -1.03 -3.35
CA THR A 121 9.65 -0.85 -3.99
C THR A 121 9.98 -2.07 -4.85
N ALA A 122 10.40 -1.82 -6.08
CA ALA A 122 10.79 -2.87 -7.02
C ALA A 122 11.53 -2.24 -8.20
N GLU A 123 12.21 -3.05 -8.98
CA GLU A 123 12.79 -2.56 -10.23
C GLU A 123 11.71 -2.32 -11.27
N ASP A 124 10.65 -3.13 -11.26
CA ASP A 124 9.56 -3.04 -12.23
C ASP A 124 8.41 -2.22 -11.65
N LEU A 125 8.24 -1.01 -12.17
CA LEU A 125 7.18 -0.13 -11.70
C LEU A 125 5.79 -0.69 -11.99
N ALA A 126 5.62 -1.41 -13.09
CA ALA A 126 4.32 -2.01 -13.40
C ALA A 126 3.94 -3.08 -12.37
N TRP A 127 4.90 -3.85 -11.91
CA TRP A 127 4.66 -4.82 -10.84
C TRP A 127 4.25 -4.09 -9.56
N ALA A 128 5.00 -3.06 -9.21
CA ALA A 128 4.71 -2.28 -8.00
C ALA A 128 3.32 -1.65 -8.06
N ALA A 129 2.94 -1.12 -9.23
CA ALA A 129 1.62 -0.53 -9.41
C ALA A 129 0.52 -1.57 -9.22
N GLY A 130 0.74 -2.79 -9.73
CA GLY A 130 -0.22 -3.88 -9.57
C GLY A 130 -0.43 -4.26 -8.11
N VAL A 131 0.65 -4.31 -7.34
CA VAL A 131 0.55 -4.60 -5.91
C VAL A 131 -0.20 -3.49 -5.19
N TRP A 132 0.15 -2.23 -5.46
CA TRP A 132 -0.54 -1.08 -4.89
C TRP A 132 -2.05 -1.13 -5.20
N GLN A 133 -2.40 -1.43 -6.45
CA GLN A 133 -3.79 -1.44 -6.88
C GLN A 133 -4.57 -2.64 -6.33
N SER A 134 -3.88 -3.63 -5.77
CA SER A 134 -4.53 -4.78 -5.16
C SER A 134 -5.03 -4.51 -3.75
N ILE A 135 -4.69 -3.35 -3.16
CA ILE A 135 -5.11 -3.03 -1.81
C ILE A 135 -6.63 -2.88 -1.76
N ARG A 136 -7.23 -3.46 -0.72
CA ARG A 136 -8.68 -3.37 -0.51
C ARG A 136 -8.94 -3.02 0.94
N ALA A 137 -9.99 -2.25 1.16
CA ALA A 137 -10.47 -1.99 2.50
C ALA A 137 -11.46 -3.08 2.88
N ASP A 138 -11.37 -3.54 4.12
CA ASP A 138 -12.28 -4.57 4.59
C ASP A 138 -13.48 -3.90 5.24
N PRO A 139 -14.66 -3.95 4.59
CA PRO A 139 -15.84 -3.26 5.12
C PRO A 139 -16.34 -3.87 6.43
N HIS A 140 -16.03 -5.12 6.70
CA HIS A 140 -16.52 -5.75 7.93
C HIS A 140 -15.82 -5.24 9.17
N SER A 141 -14.59 -4.75 9.03
CA SER A 141 -13.84 -4.26 10.16
C SER A 141 -14.37 -2.94 10.70
N SER A 142 -15.14 -2.22 9.90
CA SER A 142 -15.61 -0.90 10.29
C SER A 142 -16.82 -0.96 11.22
N GLU A 143 -17.35 -2.12 11.46
CA GLU A 143 -18.51 -2.25 12.31
C GLU A 143 -18.21 -2.36 13.79
N ASP A 144 -16.98 -2.52 14.14
CA ASP A 144 -16.59 -2.68 15.55
C ASP A 144 -16.38 -1.39 16.32
#